data_40179bd7087f21fe2691e739f41cab65
#
_entry.id   40179bd7087f21fe2691e739f41cab65
#
_cell.length_a   1.000
_cell.length_b   1.000
_cell.length_c   1.000
_cell.angle_alpha   90.00
_cell.angle_beta   90.00
_cell.angle_gamma   90.00
#
_symmetry.space_group_name_H-M   'P 1'
#
loop_
_entity.id
_entity.type
_entity.pdbx_description
1 polymer ?
#
loop_
_entity_poly.entity_id
_entity_poly.type
_entity_poly.pdbx_seq_one_letter_code
_entity_poly.pdbx_strand_id
1 'polypeptide(L)'
;MQQEILAWLFFGIVTCVPVAWMIVIYRRQHFSVTQFGLWALANIVVRVLWRTKLSYFPDSARESAVIICNHRSSVDPFFLQVFVGRPMHWMVAREFYEHPAFRWFLRQTEAIPVNRGGVDTASTKSAIRLAAAGGVVGLFPEGRINLTDEFMLPVRPGALTVALKARVPIVPCYIEGAPYAGTAWSPFFLTARTRVTFGEPVDLSPYFEQDHDKVWSGAKMLEIVGKIAELADKPPDQLRLAGKKWKPTEQDLQTLAEARRN
;
A
#
# COMPACT_ATOMS: atom_id res chain seq x y z
N MET A 1 -11.23 20.35 48.41
CA MET A 1 -10.10 19.39 48.63
C MET A 1 -10.37 18.02 47.98
N GLN A 2 -11.44 17.28 48.39
CA GLN A 2 -11.73 15.94 47.85
C GLN A 2 -12.11 15.95 46.36
N GLN A 3 -12.89 16.96 45.91
CA GLN A 3 -13.24 17.13 44.48
C GLN A 3 -12.03 17.53 43.59
N GLU A 4 -11.12 18.32 44.11
CA GLU A 4 -9.90 18.71 43.42
C GLU A 4 -8.95 17.50 43.25
N ILE A 5 -8.83 16.66 44.28
CA ILE A 5 -8.04 15.45 44.20
C ILE A 5 -8.63 14.50 43.13
N LEU A 6 -9.95 14.31 43.10
CA LEU A 6 -10.62 13.51 42.07
C LEU A 6 -10.43 14.07 40.67
N ALA A 7 -10.48 15.40 40.52
CA ALA A 7 -10.25 16.07 39.22
C ALA A 7 -8.81 15.87 38.73
N TRP A 8 -7.80 15.98 39.60
CA TRP A 8 -6.41 15.72 39.26
C TRP A 8 -6.14 14.23 38.95
N LEU A 9 -6.75 13.31 39.67
CA LEU A 9 -6.69 11.88 39.37
C LEU A 9 -7.32 11.57 38.01
N PHE A 10 -8.51 12.12 37.75
CA PHE A 10 -9.17 11.96 36.46
C PHE A 10 -8.32 12.52 35.31
N PHE A 11 -7.79 13.74 35.46
CA PHE A 11 -6.90 14.35 34.47
C PHE A 11 -5.63 13.53 34.26
N GLY A 12 -5.02 13.03 35.33
CA GLY A 12 -3.86 12.13 35.26
C GLY A 12 -4.16 10.84 34.51
N ILE A 13 -5.31 10.21 34.77
CA ILE A 13 -5.72 8.98 34.05
C ILE A 13 -5.97 9.29 32.58
N VAL A 14 -6.71 10.34 32.26
CA VAL A 14 -7.06 10.72 30.89
C VAL A 14 -5.82 11.09 30.06
N THR A 15 -4.78 11.62 30.70
CA THR A 15 -3.52 11.97 29.99
C THR A 15 -2.50 10.85 29.99
N CYS A 16 -2.26 10.20 31.15
CA CYS A 16 -1.19 9.21 31.28
C CYS A 16 -1.52 7.87 30.63
N VAL A 17 -2.79 7.43 30.68
CA VAL A 17 -3.18 6.14 30.10
C VAL A 17 -3.00 6.11 28.56
N PRO A 18 -3.47 7.11 27.79
CA PRO A 18 -3.21 7.15 26.35
C PRO A 18 -1.71 7.25 26.00
N VAL A 19 -0.96 8.04 26.79
CA VAL A 19 0.50 8.18 26.57
C VAL A 19 1.21 6.85 26.85
N ALA A 20 0.91 6.20 27.97
CA ALA A 20 1.48 4.89 28.29
C ALA A 20 1.11 3.84 27.22
N TRP A 21 -0.14 3.84 26.78
CA TRP A 21 -0.60 2.98 25.69
C TRP A 21 0.12 3.25 24.37
N MET A 22 0.31 4.52 23.99
CA MET A 22 1.10 4.90 22.82
C MET A 22 2.56 4.43 22.93
N ILE A 23 3.19 4.54 24.11
CA ILE A 23 4.54 4.04 24.35
C ILE A 23 4.62 2.52 24.17
N VAL A 24 3.63 1.79 24.70
CA VAL A 24 3.55 0.33 24.53
C VAL A 24 3.41 -0.05 23.06
N ILE A 25 2.54 0.63 22.30
CA ILE A 25 2.39 0.40 20.86
C ILE A 25 3.70 0.73 20.15
N TYR A 26 4.30 1.89 20.41
CA TYR A 26 5.55 2.31 19.79
C TYR A 26 6.67 1.26 19.99
N ARG A 27 6.81 0.72 21.21
CA ARG A 27 7.83 -0.30 21.52
C ARG A 27 7.60 -1.63 20.81
N ARG A 28 6.37 -1.94 20.42
CA ARG A 28 6.02 -3.17 19.69
C ARG A 28 6.15 -3.04 18.18
N GLN A 29 6.27 -1.82 17.67
CA GLN A 29 6.31 -1.52 16.24
C GLN A 29 7.72 -1.03 15.87
N HIS A 30 8.23 -1.47 14.75
CA HIS A 30 9.57 -1.12 14.27
C HIS A 30 9.64 0.27 13.62
N PHE A 31 8.85 1.24 14.13
CA PHE A 31 8.84 2.61 13.63
C PHE A 31 9.93 3.47 14.30
N SER A 32 10.55 4.37 13.54
CA SER A 32 11.23 5.52 14.14
C SER A 32 10.19 6.45 14.79
N VAL A 33 10.65 7.39 15.64
CA VAL A 33 9.75 8.37 16.28
C VAL A 33 8.94 9.15 15.23
N THR A 34 9.59 9.61 14.16
CA THR A 34 8.93 10.35 13.07
C THR A 34 7.91 9.47 12.35
N GLN A 35 8.29 8.24 11.99
CA GLN A 35 7.39 7.28 11.34
C GLN A 35 6.19 6.96 12.22
N PHE A 36 6.40 6.80 13.51
CA PHE A 36 5.30 6.57 14.46
C PHE A 36 4.33 7.75 14.53
N GLY A 37 4.83 8.99 14.58
CA GLY A 37 4.00 10.18 14.51
C GLY A 37 3.17 10.25 13.22
N LEU A 38 3.79 9.99 12.08
CA LEU A 38 3.10 9.92 10.78
C LEU A 38 2.06 8.80 10.74
N TRP A 39 2.38 7.62 11.26
CA TRP A 39 1.45 6.50 11.38
C TRP A 39 0.27 6.82 12.29
N ALA A 40 0.50 7.46 13.45
CA ALA A 40 -0.57 7.87 14.36
C ALA A 40 -1.53 8.88 13.69
N LEU A 41 -0.98 9.88 12.99
CA LEU A 41 -1.77 10.83 12.20
C LEU A 41 -2.58 10.11 11.10
N ALA A 42 -1.94 9.21 10.35
CA ALA A 42 -2.60 8.42 9.33
C ALA A 42 -3.75 7.58 9.90
N ASN A 43 -3.59 6.98 11.10
CA ASN A 43 -4.65 6.27 11.79
C ASN A 43 -5.88 7.15 12.05
N ILE A 44 -5.67 8.38 12.51
CA ILE A 44 -6.79 9.32 12.75
C ILE A 44 -7.51 9.62 11.43
N VAL A 45 -6.78 9.98 10.38
CA VAL A 45 -7.35 10.32 9.07
C VAL A 45 -8.09 9.12 8.47
N VAL A 46 -7.47 7.94 8.45
CA VAL A 46 -8.03 6.71 7.89
C VAL A 46 -9.32 6.30 8.62
N ARG A 47 -9.36 6.42 9.95
CA ARG A 47 -10.50 5.97 10.74
C ARG A 47 -11.62 7.02 10.86
N VAL A 48 -11.26 8.30 10.91
CA VAL A 48 -12.23 9.38 11.14
C VAL A 48 -12.73 9.97 9.81
N LEU A 49 -11.80 10.42 8.94
CA LEU A 49 -12.16 11.07 7.68
C LEU A 49 -12.69 10.06 6.65
N TRP A 50 -11.99 8.93 6.48
CA TRP A 50 -12.35 7.91 5.49
C TRP A 50 -13.08 6.72 6.08
N ARG A 51 -13.38 6.70 7.37
CA ARG A 51 -14.19 5.71 8.09
C ARG A 51 -13.88 4.28 7.69
N THR A 52 -12.58 4.00 7.53
CA THR A 52 -12.10 2.75 6.96
C THR A 52 -12.36 1.57 7.88
N LYS A 53 -12.91 0.51 7.33
CA LYS A 53 -13.12 -0.77 8.00
C LYS A 53 -12.14 -1.81 7.45
N LEU A 54 -11.58 -2.59 8.36
CA LEU A 54 -10.81 -3.78 8.02
C LEU A 54 -11.75 -4.99 8.08
N SER A 55 -11.86 -5.73 6.99
CA SER A 55 -12.70 -6.94 6.95
C SER A 55 -11.93 -8.17 7.40
N TYR A 56 -10.68 -8.32 6.93
CA TYR A 56 -9.81 -9.45 7.31
C TYR A 56 -8.35 -9.02 7.25
N PHE A 57 -7.52 -9.59 8.12
CA PHE A 57 -6.08 -9.38 8.16
C PHE A 57 -5.38 -10.66 8.65
N PRO A 58 -4.57 -11.35 7.83
CA PRO A 58 -3.79 -12.50 8.28
C PRO A 58 -2.59 -12.03 9.10
N ASP A 59 -2.35 -12.64 10.25
CA ASP A 59 -1.23 -12.26 11.13
C ASP A 59 0.13 -12.36 10.43
N SER A 60 0.27 -13.34 9.53
CA SER A 60 1.46 -13.52 8.68
C SER A 60 1.75 -12.35 7.74
N ALA A 61 0.77 -11.50 7.41
CA ALA A 61 1.01 -10.27 6.65
C ALA A 61 1.79 -9.21 7.43
N ARG A 62 2.00 -9.41 8.74
CA ARG A 62 2.89 -8.57 9.57
C ARG A 62 4.36 -9.00 9.48
N GLU A 63 4.63 -10.16 8.91
CA GLU A 63 5.99 -10.64 8.68
C GLU A 63 6.57 -10.04 7.40
N SER A 64 7.72 -10.54 6.98
CA SER A 64 8.30 -10.13 5.70
C SER A 64 7.42 -10.60 4.55
N ALA A 65 6.97 -9.68 3.72
CA ALA A 65 6.09 -9.96 2.60
C ALA A 65 6.15 -8.89 1.51
N VAL A 66 5.70 -9.24 0.33
CA VAL A 66 5.30 -8.29 -0.72
C VAL A 66 3.79 -8.16 -0.68
N ILE A 67 3.27 -6.99 -0.37
CA ILE A 67 1.82 -6.72 -0.38
C ILE A 67 1.45 -6.06 -1.70
N ILE A 68 0.47 -6.65 -2.39
CA ILE A 68 -0.06 -6.11 -3.64
C ILE A 68 -1.53 -5.73 -3.48
N CYS A 69 -1.95 -4.65 -4.12
CA CYS A 69 -3.31 -4.14 -4.03
C CYS A 69 -3.75 -3.48 -5.34
N ASN A 70 -5.06 -3.38 -5.58
CA ASN A 70 -5.62 -2.49 -6.58
C ASN A 70 -5.30 -1.03 -6.24
N HIS A 71 -5.28 -0.14 -7.24
CA HIS A 71 -4.85 1.25 -7.06
C HIS A 71 -5.89 2.24 -7.57
N ARG A 72 -6.68 2.81 -6.67
CA ARG A 72 -7.77 3.75 -6.99
C ARG A 72 -7.53 5.16 -6.48
N SER A 73 -6.59 5.35 -5.53
CA SER A 73 -6.36 6.64 -4.90
C SER A 73 -4.88 6.86 -4.59
N SER A 74 -4.46 8.13 -4.56
CA SER A 74 -3.13 8.52 -4.08
C SER A 74 -2.88 8.16 -2.61
N VAL A 75 -3.93 7.94 -1.83
CA VAL A 75 -3.86 7.61 -0.41
C VAL A 75 -4.03 6.11 -0.10
N ASP A 76 -4.13 5.26 -1.12
CA ASP A 76 -4.22 3.80 -0.90
C ASP A 76 -3.09 3.26 0.00
N PRO A 77 -1.83 3.74 -0.08
CA PRO A 77 -0.78 3.34 0.84
C PRO A 77 -1.10 3.56 2.31
N PHE A 78 -1.85 4.61 2.65
CA PHE A 78 -2.20 4.93 4.04
C PHE A 78 -3.11 3.88 4.66
N PHE A 79 -4.06 3.35 3.87
CA PHE A 79 -4.97 2.31 4.35
C PHE A 79 -4.21 1.06 4.77
N LEU A 80 -3.29 0.58 3.91
CA LEU A 80 -2.53 -0.63 4.22
C LEU A 80 -1.53 -0.38 5.35
N GLN A 81 -0.83 0.76 5.33
CA GLN A 81 0.15 1.14 6.34
C GLN A 81 -0.44 1.12 7.76
N VAL A 82 -1.69 1.60 7.90
CA VAL A 82 -2.39 1.66 9.21
C VAL A 82 -2.65 0.27 9.76
N PHE A 83 -3.08 -0.68 8.92
CA PHE A 83 -3.44 -2.02 9.37
C PHE A 83 -2.26 -2.97 9.51
N VAL A 84 -1.25 -2.85 8.66
CA VAL A 84 -0.02 -3.63 8.79
C VAL A 84 0.72 -3.29 10.09
N GLY A 85 0.68 -2.03 10.53
CA GLY A 85 1.18 -1.62 11.85
C GLY A 85 2.71 -1.69 11.99
N ARG A 86 3.46 -1.72 10.90
CA ARG A 86 4.92 -1.64 10.83
C ARG A 86 5.33 -0.91 9.55
N PRO A 87 6.57 -0.39 9.43
CA PRO A 87 7.00 0.31 8.22
C PRO A 87 6.79 -0.55 6.96
N MET A 88 6.14 0.05 5.95
CA MET A 88 6.00 -0.52 4.62
C MET A 88 6.81 0.33 3.63
N HIS A 89 7.66 -0.32 2.86
CA HIS A 89 8.46 0.33 1.83
C HIS A 89 7.69 0.37 0.51
N TRP A 90 7.05 1.51 0.25
CA TRP A 90 6.23 1.69 -0.94
C TRP A 90 7.06 2.00 -2.18
N MET A 91 6.78 1.31 -3.27
CA MET A 91 7.34 1.66 -4.58
C MET A 91 6.57 2.84 -5.17
N VAL A 92 7.20 4.03 -5.19
CA VAL A 92 6.58 5.29 -5.59
C VAL A 92 7.28 5.87 -6.81
N ALA A 93 6.50 6.39 -7.76
CA ALA A 93 7.06 7.02 -8.95
C ALA A 93 8.03 8.16 -8.61
N ARG A 94 9.17 8.20 -9.29
CA ARG A 94 10.29 9.13 -9.00
C ARG A 94 9.86 10.60 -9.04
N GLU A 95 8.95 10.96 -9.94
CA GLU A 95 8.41 12.31 -10.04
C GLU A 95 7.70 12.78 -8.76
N PHE A 96 7.03 11.88 -8.02
CA PHE A 96 6.47 12.20 -6.71
C PHE A 96 7.52 12.17 -5.60
N TYR A 97 8.45 11.20 -5.67
CA TYR A 97 9.51 11.08 -4.68
C TYR A 97 10.42 12.32 -4.63
N GLU A 98 10.67 12.96 -5.77
CA GLU A 98 11.51 14.15 -5.89
C GLU A 98 10.72 15.46 -5.74
N HIS A 99 9.39 15.39 -5.79
CA HIS A 99 8.55 16.59 -5.67
C HIS A 99 8.71 17.24 -4.29
N PRO A 100 8.95 18.56 -4.20
CA PRO A 100 9.23 19.26 -2.94
C PRO A 100 8.20 19.01 -1.84
N ALA A 101 6.90 18.97 -2.21
CA ALA A 101 5.81 18.76 -1.27
C ALA A 101 5.76 17.35 -0.64
N PHE A 102 6.29 16.33 -1.32
CA PHE A 102 6.23 14.93 -0.87
C PHE A 102 7.57 14.39 -0.42
N ARG A 103 8.68 14.99 -0.87
CA ARG A 103 10.05 14.49 -0.70
C ARG A 103 10.40 14.19 0.75
N TRP A 104 10.07 15.09 1.67
CA TRP A 104 10.35 14.87 3.09
C TRP A 104 9.59 13.65 3.60
N PHE A 105 8.27 13.59 3.38
CA PHE A 105 7.41 12.50 3.81
C PHE A 105 7.86 11.15 3.24
N LEU A 106 8.08 11.07 1.93
CA LEU A 106 8.47 9.82 1.25
C LEU A 106 9.86 9.32 1.69
N ARG A 107 10.76 10.23 2.07
CA ARG A 107 12.04 9.86 2.67
C ARG A 107 11.87 9.31 4.09
N GLN A 108 11.02 9.93 4.92
CA GLN A 108 10.76 9.45 6.27
C GLN A 108 10.11 8.06 6.27
N THR A 109 9.25 7.79 5.29
CA THR A 109 8.59 6.48 5.13
C THR A 109 9.45 5.46 4.37
N GLU A 110 10.69 5.80 4.04
CA GLU A 110 11.63 4.93 3.32
C GLU A 110 11.04 4.36 2.02
N ALA A 111 10.28 5.20 1.30
CA ALA A 111 9.71 4.83 0.02
C ALA A 111 10.80 4.58 -1.03
N ILE A 112 10.56 3.65 -1.94
CA ILE A 112 11.48 3.24 -3.00
C ILE A 112 11.12 4.02 -4.27
N PRO A 113 11.97 4.94 -4.76
CA PRO A 113 11.69 5.68 -5.99
C PRO A 113 11.80 4.77 -7.22
N VAL A 114 10.78 4.80 -8.10
CA VAL A 114 10.69 3.97 -9.30
C VAL A 114 10.61 4.80 -10.56
N ASN A 115 11.42 4.45 -11.56
CA ASN A 115 11.31 5.01 -12.90
C ASN A 115 10.25 4.25 -13.71
N ARG A 116 9.23 4.97 -14.20
CA ARG A 116 8.13 4.36 -14.97
C ARG A 116 8.47 4.11 -16.45
N GLY A 117 9.57 4.67 -16.94
CA GLY A 117 9.93 4.64 -18.37
C GLY A 117 10.52 3.33 -18.91
N GLY A 118 10.65 2.29 -18.07
CA GLY A 118 11.28 1.02 -18.48
C GLY A 118 11.48 0.04 -17.36
N VAL A 119 12.43 -0.90 -17.51
CA VAL A 119 12.82 -1.83 -16.45
C VAL A 119 13.72 -1.08 -15.46
N ASP A 120 13.22 -0.79 -14.28
CA ASP A 120 14.00 -0.18 -13.20
C ASP A 120 14.61 -1.27 -12.32
N THR A 121 15.85 -1.65 -12.66
CA THR A 121 16.59 -2.66 -11.92
C THR A 121 17.08 -2.16 -10.55
N ALA A 122 17.28 -0.86 -10.38
CA ALA A 122 17.77 -0.28 -9.12
C ALA A 122 16.69 -0.32 -8.05
N SER A 123 15.48 0.13 -8.35
CA SER A 123 14.34 0.06 -7.44
C SER A 123 13.93 -1.38 -7.15
N THR A 124 13.95 -2.26 -8.15
CA THR A 124 13.70 -3.70 -7.95
C THR A 124 14.72 -4.32 -6.99
N LYS A 125 16.02 -4.05 -7.16
CA LYS A 125 17.08 -4.52 -6.23
C LYS A 125 16.88 -3.98 -4.82
N SER A 126 16.47 -2.72 -4.67
CA SER A 126 16.17 -2.13 -3.37
C SER A 126 15.00 -2.80 -2.69
N ALA A 127 13.92 -3.06 -3.43
CA ALA A 127 12.74 -3.79 -2.93
C ALA A 127 13.10 -5.22 -2.47
N ILE A 128 13.86 -5.95 -3.29
CA ILE A 128 14.34 -7.29 -2.94
C ILE A 128 15.17 -7.27 -1.65
N ARG A 129 16.13 -6.35 -1.54
CA ARG A 129 16.98 -6.23 -0.34
C ARG A 129 16.17 -5.94 0.92
N LEU A 130 15.21 -5.02 0.85
CA LEU A 130 14.36 -4.64 1.98
C LEU A 130 13.45 -5.80 2.40
N ALA A 131 12.81 -6.48 1.45
CA ALA A 131 12.00 -7.65 1.74
C ALA A 131 12.83 -8.80 2.32
N ALA A 132 14.00 -9.11 1.74
CA ALA A 132 14.90 -10.16 2.25
C ALA A 132 15.46 -9.85 3.65
N ALA A 133 15.55 -8.57 4.02
CA ALA A 133 15.96 -8.13 5.36
C ALA A 133 14.81 -8.16 6.40
N GLY A 134 13.66 -8.73 6.07
CA GLY A 134 12.52 -8.83 6.97
C GLY A 134 11.52 -7.67 6.85
N GLY A 135 11.68 -6.78 5.88
CA GLY A 135 10.78 -5.65 5.64
C GLY A 135 9.49 -6.05 4.89
N VAL A 136 8.51 -5.17 4.92
CA VAL A 136 7.29 -5.29 4.11
C VAL A 136 7.38 -4.33 2.94
N VAL A 137 7.27 -4.84 1.72
CA VAL A 137 7.27 -4.03 0.49
C VAL A 137 5.85 -3.94 -0.06
N GLY A 138 5.36 -2.71 -0.24
CA GLY A 138 4.05 -2.46 -0.84
C GLY A 138 4.19 -1.99 -2.28
N LEU A 139 3.37 -2.54 -3.16
CA LEU A 139 3.29 -2.06 -4.53
C LEU A 139 1.92 -2.31 -5.16
N PHE A 140 1.61 -1.49 -6.16
CA PHE A 140 0.42 -1.63 -6.97
C PHE A 140 0.83 -2.22 -8.32
N PRO A 141 0.35 -3.44 -8.67
CA PRO A 141 0.76 -4.12 -9.91
C PRO A 141 0.42 -3.34 -11.18
N GLU A 142 -0.59 -2.48 -11.11
CA GLU A 142 -1.03 -1.57 -12.18
C GLU A 142 0.00 -0.49 -12.52
N GLY A 143 0.86 -0.12 -11.55
CA GLY A 143 1.89 0.90 -11.69
C GLY A 143 1.37 2.35 -11.76
N ARG A 144 0.07 2.55 -11.66
CA ARG A 144 -0.61 3.86 -11.63
C ARG A 144 -1.99 3.76 -11.00
N ILE A 145 -2.58 4.91 -10.65
CA ILE A 145 -3.97 5.00 -10.21
C ILE A 145 -4.88 4.65 -11.39
N ASN A 146 -5.82 3.74 -11.17
CA ASN A 146 -6.83 3.35 -12.12
C ASN A 146 -8.00 4.35 -12.02
N LEU A 147 -8.16 5.16 -13.06
CA LEU A 147 -9.23 6.14 -13.22
C LEU A 147 -10.34 5.66 -14.17
N THR A 148 -10.26 4.42 -14.62
CA THR A 148 -11.24 3.81 -15.53
C THR A 148 -12.28 3.02 -14.74
N ASP A 149 -13.34 2.59 -15.41
CA ASP A 149 -14.36 1.69 -14.84
C ASP A 149 -13.89 0.23 -14.78
N GLU A 150 -12.72 -0.10 -15.38
CA GLU A 150 -12.14 -1.43 -15.29
C GLU A 150 -11.82 -1.79 -13.85
N PHE A 151 -11.99 -3.04 -13.48
CA PHE A 151 -11.66 -3.53 -12.13
C PHE A 151 -10.20 -3.24 -11.78
N MET A 152 -9.28 -3.62 -12.65
CA MET A 152 -7.84 -3.32 -12.56
C MET A 152 -7.27 -3.01 -13.94
N LEU A 153 -6.30 -2.12 -14.00
CA LEU A 153 -5.51 -1.90 -15.21
C LEU A 153 -4.60 -3.10 -15.48
N PRO A 154 -4.05 -3.23 -16.71
CA PRO A 154 -3.09 -4.28 -17.04
C PRO A 154 -1.93 -4.30 -16.04
N VAL A 155 -1.65 -5.49 -15.48
CA VAL A 155 -0.69 -5.68 -14.38
C VAL A 155 0.69 -6.10 -14.87
N ARG A 156 1.71 -5.81 -14.08
CA ARG A 156 3.11 -6.15 -14.36
C ARG A 156 3.62 -7.19 -13.36
N PRO A 157 4.50 -8.12 -13.77
CA PRO A 157 5.00 -9.19 -12.90
C PRO A 157 6.09 -8.74 -11.91
N GLY A 158 6.33 -7.43 -11.75
CA GLY A 158 7.38 -6.91 -10.88
C GLY A 158 7.27 -7.36 -9.41
N ALA A 159 6.06 -7.46 -8.89
CA ALA A 159 5.80 -7.94 -7.53
C ALA A 159 6.29 -9.39 -7.34
N LEU A 160 5.96 -10.26 -8.30
CA LEU A 160 6.39 -11.65 -8.29
C LEU A 160 7.92 -11.75 -8.35
N THR A 161 8.58 -10.93 -9.18
CA THR A 161 10.04 -10.89 -9.24
C THR A 161 10.67 -10.51 -7.90
N VAL A 162 10.12 -9.50 -7.21
CA VAL A 162 10.60 -9.09 -5.89
C VAL A 162 10.41 -10.22 -4.88
N ALA A 163 9.23 -10.81 -4.82
CA ALA A 163 8.89 -11.85 -3.85
C ALA A 163 9.75 -13.12 -4.02
N LEU A 164 9.90 -13.60 -5.25
CA LEU A 164 10.75 -14.77 -5.55
C LEU A 164 12.21 -14.53 -5.17
N LYS A 165 12.78 -13.40 -5.58
CA LYS A 165 14.18 -13.09 -5.29
C LYS A 165 14.46 -12.78 -3.81
N ALA A 166 13.47 -12.24 -3.10
CA ALA A 166 13.54 -11.99 -1.65
C ALA A 166 13.16 -13.23 -0.82
N ARG A 167 12.60 -14.28 -1.43
CA ARG A 167 12.13 -15.50 -0.77
C ARG A 167 11.04 -15.23 0.28
N VAL A 168 10.07 -14.41 -0.09
CA VAL A 168 8.95 -14.01 0.78
C VAL A 168 7.61 -14.25 0.08
N PRO A 169 6.51 -14.43 0.83
CA PRO A 169 5.18 -14.59 0.25
C PRO A 169 4.68 -13.29 -0.38
N ILE A 170 3.66 -13.42 -1.24
CA ILE A 170 2.85 -12.30 -1.69
C ILE A 170 1.52 -12.29 -0.94
N VAL A 171 1.15 -11.14 -0.38
CA VAL A 171 -0.14 -10.94 0.27
C VAL A 171 -1.03 -10.08 -0.65
N PRO A 172 -2.09 -10.64 -1.23
CA PRO A 172 -3.05 -9.87 -2.00
C PRO A 172 -3.93 -9.04 -1.07
N CYS A 173 -4.29 -7.83 -1.50
CA CYS A 173 -5.17 -6.95 -0.76
C CYS A 173 -6.14 -6.24 -1.72
N TYR A 174 -7.35 -5.97 -1.24
CA TYR A 174 -8.36 -5.21 -1.97
C TYR A 174 -8.80 -3.99 -1.16
N ILE A 175 -8.85 -2.84 -1.82
CA ILE A 175 -9.39 -1.58 -1.28
C ILE A 175 -10.63 -1.19 -2.08
N GLU A 176 -11.72 -0.98 -1.37
CA GLU A 176 -12.99 -0.50 -1.90
C GLU A 176 -13.32 0.88 -1.33
N GLY A 177 -13.90 1.77 -2.17
CA GLY A 177 -14.40 3.07 -1.73
C GLY A 177 -13.32 4.09 -1.38
N ALA A 178 -12.09 3.95 -1.91
CA ALA A 178 -11.02 4.93 -1.71
C ALA A 178 -11.37 6.28 -2.35
N PRO A 179 -11.20 7.42 -1.63
CA PRO A 179 -11.53 8.74 -2.14
C PRO A 179 -10.48 9.20 -3.16
N TYR A 180 -10.93 9.80 -4.28
CA TYR A 180 -10.05 10.43 -5.25
C TYR A 180 -10.80 11.39 -6.17
N ALA A 181 -10.25 12.58 -6.42
CA ALA A 181 -10.76 13.57 -7.36
C ALA A 181 -9.64 14.18 -8.23
N GLY A 182 -8.84 13.31 -8.87
CA GLY A 182 -7.88 13.67 -9.91
C GLY A 182 -6.53 14.23 -9.44
N THR A 183 -6.37 14.61 -8.17
CA THR A 183 -5.09 15.14 -7.65
C THR A 183 -4.58 14.34 -6.45
N ALA A 184 -3.27 14.39 -6.21
CA ALA A 184 -2.67 13.70 -5.07
C ALA A 184 -3.19 14.19 -3.71
N TRP A 185 -3.68 15.42 -3.63
CA TRP A 185 -4.19 16.06 -2.41
C TRP A 185 -5.69 15.93 -2.22
N SER A 186 -6.44 15.67 -3.32
CA SER A 186 -7.89 15.64 -3.28
C SER A 186 -8.49 14.71 -2.21
N PRO A 187 -7.94 13.53 -1.89
CA PRO A 187 -8.50 12.66 -0.87
C PRO A 187 -8.60 13.29 0.51
N PHE A 188 -7.70 14.20 0.86
CA PHE A 188 -7.68 14.86 2.18
C PHE A 188 -8.84 15.84 2.39
N PHE A 189 -9.52 16.22 1.31
CA PHE A 189 -10.71 17.08 1.33
C PHE A 189 -12.02 16.31 1.11
N LEU A 190 -11.94 14.97 1.02
CA LEU A 190 -13.08 14.10 0.75
C LEU A 190 -13.33 13.18 1.93
N THR A 191 -14.60 13.05 2.30
CA THR A 191 -15.02 11.98 3.20
C THR A 191 -15.30 10.71 2.39
N ALA A 192 -15.02 9.55 2.98
CA ALA A 192 -15.26 8.28 2.32
C ALA A 192 -15.74 7.21 3.32
N ARG A 193 -16.17 6.07 2.79
CA ARG A 193 -16.39 4.83 3.53
C ARG A 193 -15.58 3.76 2.84
N THR A 194 -14.35 3.56 3.31
CA THR A 194 -13.41 2.65 2.69
C THR A 194 -13.44 1.30 3.41
N ARG A 195 -13.24 0.22 2.66
CA ARG A 195 -13.06 -1.12 3.20
C ARG A 195 -11.74 -1.68 2.69
N VAL A 196 -11.00 -2.31 3.57
CA VAL A 196 -9.74 -3.00 3.25
C VAL A 196 -9.88 -4.46 3.61
N THR A 197 -9.56 -5.34 2.68
CA THR A 197 -9.57 -6.78 2.88
C THR A 197 -8.25 -7.36 2.41
N PHE A 198 -7.49 -7.98 3.31
CA PHE A 198 -6.30 -8.74 2.95
C PHE A 198 -6.71 -10.18 2.65
N GLY A 199 -6.07 -10.81 1.68
CA GLY A 199 -6.19 -12.23 1.43
C GLY A 199 -5.10 -13.03 2.15
N GLU A 200 -5.22 -14.36 2.07
CA GLU A 200 -4.18 -15.26 2.56
C GLU A 200 -2.88 -15.06 1.78
N PRO A 201 -1.73 -15.14 2.45
CA PRO A 201 -0.44 -15.11 1.79
C PRO A 201 -0.29 -16.23 0.77
N VAL A 202 0.13 -15.89 -0.42
CA VAL A 202 0.48 -16.86 -1.46
C VAL A 202 1.89 -17.34 -1.21
N ASP A 203 2.03 -18.60 -0.84
CA ASP A 203 3.34 -19.26 -0.67
C ASP A 203 4.03 -19.43 -2.04
N LEU A 204 5.23 -18.92 -2.14
CA LEU A 204 6.07 -19.03 -3.32
C LEU A 204 7.29 -19.95 -3.10
N SER A 205 7.40 -20.59 -1.94
CA SER A 205 8.54 -21.45 -1.58
C SER A 205 8.81 -22.58 -2.58
N PRO A 206 7.80 -23.21 -3.22
CA PRO A 206 8.06 -24.24 -4.23
C PRO A 206 8.78 -23.72 -5.49
N TYR A 207 8.83 -22.40 -5.69
CA TYR A 207 9.36 -21.77 -6.89
C TYR A 207 10.70 -21.04 -6.68
N PHE A 208 11.24 -20.99 -5.46
CA PHE A 208 12.43 -20.18 -5.15
C PHE A 208 13.70 -20.65 -5.85
N GLU A 209 13.85 -21.94 -6.08
CA GLU A 209 15.05 -22.53 -6.69
C GLU A 209 14.93 -22.76 -8.21
N GLN A 210 13.85 -22.28 -8.80
CA GLN A 210 13.56 -22.52 -10.21
C GLN A 210 13.85 -21.26 -11.04
N ASP A 211 14.33 -21.45 -12.25
CA ASP A 211 14.38 -20.38 -13.24
C ASP A 211 13.01 -20.25 -13.93
N HIS A 212 12.52 -19.04 -13.98
CA HIS A 212 11.21 -18.72 -14.52
C HIS A 212 11.33 -17.83 -15.73
N ASP A 213 10.73 -18.25 -16.83
CA ASP A 213 10.60 -17.43 -18.02
C ASP A 213 9.53 -16.33 -17.86
N LYS A 214 9.42 -15.48 -18.88
CA LYS A 214 8.45 -14.37 -18.87
C LYS A 214 7.00 -14.84 -18.99
N VAL A 215 6.77 -15.95 -19.67
CA VAL A 215 5.42 -16.51 -19.88
C VAL A 215 4.89 -17.05 -18.57
N TRP A 216 5.68 -17.88 -17.90
CA TRP A 216 5.36 -18.40 -16.57
C TRP A 216 5.13 -17.26 -15.55
N SER A 217 6.08 -16.29 -15.52
CA SER A 217 5.97 -15.15 -14.58
C SER A 217 4.71 -14.32 -14.82
N GLY A 218 4.31 -14.17 -16.08
CA GLY A 218 3.07 -13.50 -16.43
C GLY A 218 1.84 -14.28 -15.96
N ALA A 219 1.77 -15.57 -16.28
CA ALA A 219 0.65 -16.44 -15.89
C ALA A 219 0.51 -16.52 -14.36
N LYS A 220 1.63 -16.72 -13.66
CA LYS A 220 1.64 -16.77 -12.19
C LYS A 220 1.22 -15.43 -11.56
N MET A 221 1.63 -14.31 -12.14
CA MET A 221 1.18 -13.00 -11.66
C MET A 221 -0.33 -12.79 -11.86
N LEU A 222 -0.92 -13.23 -12.97
CA LEU A 222 -2.36 -13.19 -13.17
C LEU A 222 -3.11 -14.07 -12.17
N GLU A 223 -2.61 -15.26 -11.87
CA GLU A 223 -3.16 -16.14 -10.83
C GLU A 223 -3.18 -15.41 -9.46
N ILE A 224 -2.05 -14.77 -9.08
CA ILE A 224 -1.93 -14.05 -7.80
C ILE A 224 -2.86 -12.83 -7.75
N VAL A 225 -2.94 -12.05 -8.83
CA VAL A 225 -3.86 -10.90 -8.92
C VAL A 225 -5.31 -11.37 -8.97
N GLY A 226 -5.59 -12.58 -9.47
CA GLY A 226 -6.87 -13.24 -9.37
C GLY A 226 -7.39 -13.33 -7.94
N LYS A 227 -6.50 -13.47 -6.95
CA LYS A 227 -6.89 -13.42 -5.54
C LYS A 227 -7.44 -12.05 -5.11
N ILE A 228 -6.96 -10.95 -5.71
CA ILE A 228 -7.56 -9.62 -5.49
C ILE A 228 -8.98 -9.55 -6.07
N ALA A 229 -9.20 -10.16 -7.24
CA ALA A 229 -10.54 -10.25 -7.85
C ALA A 229 -11.49 -11.08 -6.99
N GLU A 230 -11.03 -12.21 -6.42
CA GLU A 230 -11.81 -13.03 -5.47
C GLU A 230 -12.22 -12.21 -4.23
N LEU A 231 -11.30 -11.41 -3.65
CA LEU A 231 -11.60 -10.53 -2.50
C LEU A 231 -12.61 -9.44 -2.84
N ALA A 232 -12.71 -9.06 -4.09
CA ALA A 232 -13.62 -8.04 -4.60
C ALA A 232 -14.95 -8.60 -5.12
N ASP A 233 -15.10 -9.92 -5.10
CA ASP A 233 -16.23 -10.62 -5.75
C ASP A 233 -16.36 -10.23 -7.23
N LYS A 234 -15.21 -10.22 -7.94
CA LYS A 234 -15.10 -9.89 -9.36
C LYS A 234 -14.56 -11.07 -10.16
N PRO A 235 -15.03 -11.26 -11.41
CA PRO A 235 -14.54 -12.31 -12.26
C PRO A 235 -13.07 -12.05 -12.66
N PRO A 236 -12.20 -13.08 -12.62
CA PRO A 236 -10.77 -12.93 -12.95
C PRO A 236 -10.48 -12.79 -14.45
N ASP A 237 -11.42 -13.07 -15.33
CA ASP A 237 -11.32 -12.99 -16.78
C ASP A 237 -11.05 -11.57 -17.32
N GLN A 238 -11.31 -10.55 -16.51
CA GLN A 238 -11.02 -9.15 -16.81
C GLN A 238 -9.54 -8.78 -16.60
N LEU A 239 -8.77 -9.67 -15.95
CA LEU A 239 -7.37 -9.41 -15.65
C LEU A 239 -6.47 -9.66 -16.87
N ARG A 240 -5.52 -8.75 -17.10
CA ARG A 240 -4.61 -8.84 -18.23
C ARG A 240 -3.21 -8.33 -17.89
N LEU A 241 -2.21 -8.83 -18.60
CA LEU A 241 -0.82 -8.37 -18.45
C LEU A 241 -0.59 -7.11 -19.26
N ALA A 242 0.21 -6.21 -18.71
CA ALA A 242 0.73 -5.06 -19.44
C ALA A 242 1.76 -5.52 -20.47
N GLY A 243 1.58 -5.11 -21.72
CA GLY A 243 2.55 -5.32 -22.79
C GLY A 243 3.86 -4.54 -22.55
N LYS A 244 4.93 -4.89 -23.29
CA LYS A 244 6.26 -4.24 -23.16
C LYS A 244 6.25 -2.73 -23.35
N LYS A 245 5.29 -2.18 -24.11
CA LYS A 245 5.14 -0.77 -24.44
C LYS A 245 3.80 -0.20 -23.99
N TRP A 246 3.26 -0.70 -22.85
CA TRP A 246 2.02 -0.12 -22.40
C TRP A 246 2.20 1.37 -22.10
N LYS A 247 1.56 2.19 -22.90
CA LYS A 247 1.41 3.64 -22.72
C LYS A 247 -0.06 3.92 -22.39
N PRO A 248 -0.37 5.00 -21.66
CA PRO A 248 -1.74 5.43 -21.51
C PRO A 248 -2.37 5.56 -22.90
N THR A 249 -3.60 5.13 -23.03
CA THR A 249 -4.39 5.43 -24.22
C THR A 249 -4.69 6.94 -24.24
N GLU A 250 -5.06 7.48 -25.41
CA GLU A 250 -5.51 8.88 -25.49
C GLU A 250 -6.70 9.13 -24.55
N GLN A 251 -7.56 8.14 -24.38
CA GLN A 251 -8.71 8.19 -23.48
C GLN A 251 -8.28 8.28 -22.01
N ASP A 252 -7.25 7.52 -21.58
CA ASP A 252 -6.65 7.63 -20.24
C ASP A 252 -6.07 9.03 -20.02
N LEU A 253 -5.44 9.61 -21.06
CA LEU A 253 -4.84 10.95 -20.99
C LEU A 253 -5.90 12.05 -20.97
N GLN A 254 -7.01 11.89 -21.68
CA GLN A 254 -8.15 12.82 -21.68
C GLN A 254 -8.83 12.80 -20.30
N THR A 255 -9.13 11.63 -19.76
CA THR A 255 -9.69 11.48 -18.40
C THR A 255 -8.78 12.11 -17.35
N LEU A 256 -7.45 11.93 -17.47
CA LEU A 256 -6.47 12.60 -16.61
C LEU A 256 -6.46 14.12 -16.77
N ALA A 257 -6.67 14.62 -17.99
CA ALA A 257 -6.72 16.06 -18.25
C ALA A 257 -8.03 16.69 -17.75
N GLU A 258 -9.15 16.01 -17.85
CA GLU A 258 -10.45 16.44 -17.31
C GLU A 258 -10.45 16.44 -15.78
N ALA A 259 -9.90 15.40 -15.14
CA ALA A 259 -9.74 15.33 -13.70
C ALA A 259 -8.76 16.38 -13.13
N ARG A 260 -7.95 17.04 -13.97
CA ARG A 260 -7.07 18.15 -13.57
C ARG A 260 -7.74 19.52 -13.71
N ARG A 261 -8.86 19.62 -14.41
CA ARG A 261 -9.59 20.87 -14.67
C ARG A 261 -10.72 21.13 -13.68
N ASN A 262 -11.18 20.08 -13.01
CA ASN A 262 -12.17 20.08 -11.93
C ASN A 262 -11.46 20.00 -10.55
#